data_ebadac9a7114da4eec9825985e12d8ce
#
_entry.id   ebadac9a7114da4eec9825985e12d8ce
#
_cell.length_a   1.000
_cell.length_b   1.000
_cell.length_c   1.000
_cell.angle_alpha   90.00
_cell.angle_beta   90.00
_cell.angle_gamma   90.00
#
_symmetry.space_group_name_H-M   'P 1'
#
loop_
_entity.id
_entity.type
_entity.pdbx_description
1 polymer ?
#
loop_
_entity_poly.entity_id
_entity_poly.type
_entity_poly.pdbx_seq_one_letter_code
_entity_poly.pdbx_strand_id
1 'polypeptide(L)'
;MNFIDINDHKLEILRQGTGKPAILILSGMGSPFYEWEQITSVLAENYQIIMYHRPGLGKSEYTTAKKSTGNVTKDVMQILKKLNITEPVILIGHSYGGLCAQHFSKVYPDKVRGLFLLDSTSVDLYKLDRLDLPYLNENDSDAAWIEKCKEYAALSSIELLEQLAPVLTESQKKLPQKTQEKLIAFYTNPSLYRTMIQEISNWEKDAEIIKSLPFKDAFPVTIIGRDKKKCISNHVESGIPKDEAELLEETWHQLIIEQQDHYRDAKLLFALHASHDIYSDQPQLVTNEIKELIHQRRSY
;
A
#
# COMPACT_ATOMS: atom_id res chain seq x y z
N MET A 1 16.92 9.26 11.41
CA MET A 1 15.46 9.07 11.31
C MET A 1 14.87 10.44 11.18
N ASN A 2 13.98 10.59 10.24
CA ASN A 2 13.33 11.87 10.02
C ASN A 2 11.89 11.77 10.51
N PHE A 3 11.44 12.83 11.15
CA PHE A 3 10.05 12.99 11.56
C PHE A 3 9.49 14.28 10.95
N ILE A 4 8.19 14.31 10.78
CA ILE A 4 7.45 15.48 10.33
C ILE A 4 6.24 15.68 11.25
N ASP A 5 6.06 16.90 11.72
CA ASP A 5 4.91 17.25 12.56
C ASP A 5 3.79 17.79 11.66
N ILE A 6 2.65 17.10 11.66
CA ILE A 6 1.43 17.51 10.94
C ILE A 6 0.22 17.31 11.86
N ASN A 7 -0.76 18.22 11.79
CA ASN A 7 -2.01 18.08 12.54
C ASN A 7 -1.82 17.70 14.02
N ASP A 8 -0.82 18.33 14.68
CA ASP A 8 -0.46 18.15 16.10
C ASP A 8 0.04 16.74 16.47
N HIS A 9 0.49 15.94 15.50
CA HIS A 9 1.13 14.65 15.75
C HIS A 9 2.37 14.46 14.86
N LYS A 10 3.27 13.60 15.32
CA LYS A 10 4.55 13.32 14.69
C LYS A 10 4.50 12.06 13.86
N LEU A 11 4.86 12.16 12.58
CA LEU A 11 4.94 11.02 11.68
C LEU A 11 6.39 10.67 11.33
N GLU A 12 6.68 9.39 11.31
CA GLU A 12 7.94 8.88 10.78
C GLU A 12 7.93 8.98 9.26
N ILE A 13 8.94 9.63 8.69
CA ILE A 13 9.03 9.90 7.25
C ILE A 13 10.38 9.43 6.69
N LEU A 14 10.34 8.84 5.51
CA LEU A 14 11.47 8.64 4.63
C LEU A 14 11.52 9.80 3.62
N ARG A 15 12.66 10.45 3.52
CA ARG A 15 12.94 11.43 2.47
C ARG A 15 14.32 11.17 1.91
N GLN A 16 14.39 10.86 0.62
CA GLN A 16 15.65 10.56 -0.09
C GLN A 16 15.67 11.28 -1.43
N GLY A 17 16.87 11.62 -1.90
CA GLY A 17 17.04 12.33 -3.18
C GLY A 17 16.50 13.78 -3.16
N THR A 18 16.75 14.51 -4.24
CA THR A 18 16.36 15.92 -4.38
C THR A 18 15.83 16.28 -5.77
N GLY A 19 15.80 15.30 -6.69
CA GLY A 19 15.37 15.51 -8.08
C GLY A 19 13.86 15.72 -8.24
N LYS A 20 13.45 16.01 -9.45
CA LYS A 20 12.05 16.26 -9.82
C LYS A 20 11.60 15.32 -10.95
N PRO A 21 10.31 14.95 -10.98
CA PRO A 21 9.28 15.27 -10.00
C PRO A 21 9.53 14.56 -8.66
N ALA A 22 8.85 15.02 -7.59
CA ALA A 22 8.80 14.26 -6.36
C ALA A 22 7.91 13.01 -6.55
N ILE A 23 8.30 11.90 -5.93
CA ILE A 23 7.58 10.63 -5.93
C ILE A 23 7.10 10.38 -4.51
N LEU A 24 5.80 10.28 -4.33
CA LEU A 24 5.16 9.92 -3.06
C LEU A 24 4.65 8.49 -3.15
N ILE A 25 5.09 7.63 -2.23
CA ILE A 25 4.71 6.21 -2.17
C ILE A 25 3.89 5.96 -0.92
N LEU A 26 2.70 5.39 -1.09
CA LEU A 26 1.79 4.96 -0.03
C LEU A 26 1.84 3.43 0.06
N SER A 27 2.38 2.91 1.18
CA SER A 27 2.49 1.47 1.43
C SER A 27 1.15 0.83 1.78
N GLY A 28 1.07 -0.49 1.63
CA GLY A 28 -0.08 -1.31 1.97
C GLY A 28 -0.48 -1.24 3.45
N MET A 29 -1.56 -1.91 3.80
CA MET A 29 -1.99 -2.06 5.19
C MET A 29 -0.93 -2.84 5.96
N GLY A 30 -0.54 -2.33 7.12
CA GLY A 30 0.47 -3.00 7.94
C GLY A 30 1.87 -3.14 7.29
N SER A 31 2.14 -2.49 6.15
CA SER A 31 3.42 -2.60 5.45
C SER A 31 4.37 -1.46 5.82
N PRO A 32 5.60 -1.77 6.29
CA PRO A 32 6.61 -0.78 6.59
C PRO A 32 7.25 -0.23 5.31
N PHE A 33 7.53 1.05 5.26
CA PHE A 33 8.23 1.64 4.11
C PHE A 33 9.69 1.14 3.97
N TYR A 34 10.23 0.50 4.97
CA TYR A 34 11.59 -0.05 4.94
C TYR A 34 11.78 -1.12 3.86
N GLU A 35 10.72 -1.85 3.50
CA GLU A 35 10.74 -2.88 2.45
C GLU A 35 10.96 -2.31 1.05
N TRP A 36 10.72 -1.03 0.87
CA TRP A 36 10.89 -0.33 -0.40
C TRP A 36 12.33 0.15 -0.65
N GLU A 37 13.27 -0.17 0.24
CA GLU A 37 14.65 0.34 0.21
C GLU A 37 15.33 0.11 -1.15
N GLN A 38 15.12 -1.05 -1.77
CA GLN A 38 15.69 -1.37 -3.07
C GLN A 38 15.20 -0.43 -4.18
N ILE A 39 13.92 -0.15 -4.23
CA ILE A 39 13.31 0.74 -5.23
C ILE A 39 13.65 2.20 -4.92
N THR A 40 13.50 2.60 -3.67
CA THR A 40 13.70 3.99 -3.27
C THR A 40 15.14 4.43 -3.45
N SER A 41 16.12 3.55 -3.22
CA SER A 41 17.54 3.86 -3.42
C SER A 41 17.85 4.14 -4.89
N VAL A 42 17.34 3.34 -5.82
CA VAL A 42 17.55 3.53 -7.27
C VAL A 42 16.84 4.78 -7.78
N LEU A 43 15.61 5.03 -7.33
CA LEU A 43 14.86 6.20 -7.77
C LEU A 43 15.42 7.50 -7.16
N ALA A 44 15.98 7.45 -5.96
CA ALA A 44 16.53 8.62 -5.26
C ALA A 44 17.77 9.20 -5.92
N GLU A 45 18.42 8.50 -6.84
CA GLU A 45 19.52 9.03 -7.66
C GLU A 45 19.07 10.21 -8.51
N ASN A 46 17.81 10.22 -8.97
CA ASN A 46 17.29 11.21 -9.91
C ASN A 46 16.04 11.95 -9.42
N TYR A 47 15.35 11.42 -8.39
CA TYR A 47 14.06 11.93 -7.93
C TYR A 47 14.05 12.14 -6.43
N GLN A 48 13.18 13.02 -5.95
CA GLN A 48 12.89 13.13 -4.52
C GLN A 48 11.85 12.08 -4.15
N ILE A 49 12.20 11.14 -3.25
CA ILE A 49 11.32 10.09 -2.76
C ILE A 49 10.77 10.48 -1.40
N ILE A 50 9.48 10.28 -1.22
CA ILE A 50 8.78 10.52 0.04
C ILE A 50 7.92 9.30 0.36
N MET A 51 8.11 8.77 1.56
CA MET A 51 7.22 7.78 2.18
C MET A 51 7.01 8.17 3.63
N TYR A 52 5.92 7.76 4.22
CA TYR A 52 5.69 7.94 5.64
C TYR A 52 4.90 6.77 6.21
N HIS A 53 5.07 6.53 7.50
CA HIS A 53 4.18 5.65 8.23
C HIS A 53 2.94 6.41 8.67
N ARG A 54 1.77 5.89 8.31
CA ARG A 54 0.48 6.44 8.76
C ARG A 54 0.40 6.46 10.29
N PRO A 55 -0.43 7.31 10.89
CA PRO A 55 -0.54 7.41 12.36
C PRO A 55 -0.77 6.05 13.02
N GLY A 56 0.13 5.67 13.92
CA GLY A 56 0.13 4.40 14.63
C GLY A 56 1.00 3.31 14.00
N LEU A 57 1.53 3.51 12.79
CA LEU A 57 2.48 2.58 12.16
C LEU A 57 3.93 2.98 12.44
N GLY A 58 4.80 2.00 12.57
CA GLY A 58 6.23 2.22 12.82
C GLY A 58 6.47 3.09 14.05
N LYS A 59 7.15 4.22 13.86
CA LYS A 59 7.42 5.21 14.92
C LYS A 59 6.52 6.46 14.82
N SER A 60 5.51 6.44 13.94
CA SER A 60 4.50 7.47 13.90
C SER A 60 3.63 7.43 15.15
N GLU A 61 3.31 8.59 15.71
CA GLU A 61 2.44 8.67 16.87
C GLU A 61 1.07 8.04 16.58
N TYR A 62 0.56 7.28 17.55
CA TYR A 62 -0.81 6.79 17.47
C TYR A 62 -1.78 7.92 17.80
N THR A 63 -2.79 8.09 17.00
CA THR A 63 -3.86 9.07 17.23
C THR A 63 -5.21 8.37 17.34
N THR A 64 -6.13 8.95 18.09
CA THR A 64 -7.52 8.47 18.20
C THR A 64 -8.37 8.83 16.97
N ALA A 65 -7.83 9.66 16.06
CA ALA A 65 -8.50 9.98 14.82
C ALA A 65 -8.77 8.72 13.99
N LYS A 66 -9.91 8.70 13.31
CA LYS A 66 -10.32 7.58 12.45
C LYS A 66 -9.25 7.27 11.41
N LYS A 67 -8.88 5.98 11.26
CA LYS A 67 -7.99 5.54 10.20
C LYS A 67 -8.83 5.30 8.93
N SER A 68 -8.72 6.22 8.00
CA SER A 68 -9.49 6.20 6.75
C SER A 68 -8.67 6.79 5.61
N THR A 69 -8.98 6.43 4.38
CA THR A 69 -8.33 6.98 3.18
C THR A 69 -8.53 8.50 3.07
N GLY A 70 -9.64 9.04 3.57
CA GLY A 70 -9.88 10.48 3.62
C GLY A 70 -8.92 11.21 4.57
N ASN A 71 -8.55 10.61 5.70
CA ASN A 71 -7.55 11.21 6.60
C ASN A 71 -6.14 11.06 6.03
N VAL A 72 -5.82 9.93 5.39
CA VAL A 72 -4.57 9.77 4.62
C VAL A 72 -4.44 10.87 3.55
N THR A 73 -5.52 11.17 2.85
CA THR A 73 -5.58 12.27 1.85
C THR A 73 -5.22 13.63 2.46
N LYS A 74 -5.72 13.93 3.67
CA LYS A 74 -5.37 15.16 4.40
C LYS A 74 -3.92 15.18 4.86
N ASP A 75 -3.43 14.05 5.39
CA ASP A 75 -2.03 13.91 5.83
C ASP A 75 -1.06 14.12 4.68
N VAL A 76 -1.32 13.52 3.52
CA VAL A 76 -0.52 13.71 2.29
C VAL A 76 -0.46 15.19 1.91
N MET A 77 -1.59 15.91 1.90
CA MET A 77 -1.59 17.34 1.60
C MET A 77 -0.77 18.16 2.59
N GLN A 78 -0.84 17.83 3.89
CA GLN A 78 -0.04 18.51 4.91
C GLN A 78 1.45 18.21 4.75
N ILE A 79 1.81 16.95 4.44
CA ILE A 79 3.20 16.55 4.16
C ILE A 79 3.75 17.34 2.97
N LEU A 80 3.02 17.38 1.84
CA LEU A 80 3.45 18.14 0.66
C LEU A 80 3.64 19.62 0.99
N LYS A 81 2.71 20.23 1.74
CA LYS A 81 2.80 21.63 2.19
C LYS A 81 4.01 21.87 3.07
N LYS A 82 4.23 21.04 4.10
CA LYS A 82 5.37 21.15 5.04
C LYS A 82 6.73 20.97 4.36
N LEU A 83 6.78 20.13 3.32
CA LEU A 83 7.99 19.90 2.52
C LEU A 83 8.18 20.94 1.41
N ASN A 84 7.28 21.94 1.29
CA ASN A 84 7.27 22.94 0.22
C ASN A 84 7.23 22.32 -1.18
N ILE A 85 6.51 21.19 -1.35
CA ILE A 85 6.30 20.56 -2.65
C ILE A 85 5.03 21.14 -3.25
N THR A 86 5.22 22.09 -4.16
CA THR A 86 4.13 22.81 -4.83
C THR A 86 3.73 22.19 -6.15
N GLU A 87 4.67 21.52 -6.83
CA GLU A 87 4.45 20.87 -8.12
C GLU A 87 3.70 19.52 -7.95
N PRO A 88 2.96 19.09 -8.97
CA PRO A 88 2.33 17.78 -8.96
C PRO A 88 3.35 16.65 -8.83
N VAL A 89 3.01 15.64 -8.03
CA VAL A 89 3.86 14.49 -7.72
C VAL A 89 3.50 13.25 -8.54
N ILE A 90 4.43 12.33 -8.70
CA ILE A 90 4.10 10.95 -9.05
C ILE A 90 3.60 10.28 -7.78
N LEU A 91 2.37 9.79 -7.82
CA LEU A 91 1.72 9.14 -6.70
C LEU A 91 1.70 7.63 -6.92
N ILE A 92 2.29 6.89 -6.01
CA ILE A 92 2.35 5.43 -6.05
C ILE A 92 1.56 4.88 -4.88
N GLY A 93 0.68 3.91 -5.13
CA GLY A 93 -0.04 3.22 -4.08
C GLY A 93 0.01 1.71 -4.24
N HIS A 94 0.41 1.00 -3.18
CA HIS A 94 0.41 -0.45 -3.11
C HIS A 94 -0.72 -0.93 -2.21
N SER A 95 -1.50 -1.94 -2.65
CA SER A 95 -2.55 -2.54 -1.83
C SER A 95 -3.53 -1.49 -1.27
N TYR A 96 -3.76 -1.43 0.06
CA TYR A 96 -4.53 -0.38 0.72
C TYR A 96 -3.98 1.04 0.44
N GLY A 97 -2.66 1.19 0.31
CA GLY A 97 -2.05 2.45 -0.15
C GLY A 97 -2.50 2.85 -1.55
N GLY A 98 -2.87 1.88 -2.40
CA GLY A 98 -3.48 2.11 -3.70
C GLY A 98 -4.89 2.69 -3.57
N LEU A 99 -5.70 2.19 -2.63
CA LEU A 99 -7.01 2.77 -2.33
C LEU A 99 -6.87 4.22 -1.81
N CYS A 100 -5.85 4.49 -0.96
CA CYS A 100 -5.53 5.84 -0.51
C CYS A 100 -5.08 6.75 -1.68
N ALA A 101 -4.29 6.24 -2.61
CA ALA A 101 -3.83 6.98 -3.78
C ALA A 101 -4.99 7.32 -4.73
N GLN A 102 -5.91 6.40 -4.94
CA GLN A 102 -7.15 6.65 -5.69
C GLN A 102 -7.97 7.76 -5.04
N HIS A 103 -8.14 7.74 -3.71
CA HIS A 103 -8.86 8.80 -2.99
C HIS A 103 -8.17 10.16 -3.16
N PHE A 104 -6.87 10.22 -2.91
CA PHE A 104 -6.10 11.46 -3.06
C PHE A 104 -6.19 12.02 -4.48
N SER A 105 -6.03 11.18 -5.49
CA SER A 105 -6.04 11.59 -6.90
C SER A 105 -7.39 12.16 -7.36
N LYS A 106 -8.49 11.68 -6.80
CA LYS A 106 -9.84 12.19 -7.06
C LYS A 106 -10.12 13.53 -6.34
N VAL A 107 -9.61 13.69 -5.11
CA VAL A 107 -9.80 14.92 -4.32
C VAL A 107 -8.87 16.05 -4.78
N TYR A 108 -7.62 15.70 -5.13
CA TYR A 108 -6.57 16.66 -5.52
C TYR A 108 -5.92 16.30 -6.86
N PRO A 109 -6.70 16.24 -7.96
CA PRO A 109 -6.17 15.84 -9.28
C PRO A 109 -5.03 16.74 -9.77
N ASP A 110 -5.08 18.05 -9.43
CA ASP A 110 -4.05 19.02 -9.81
C ASP A 110 -2.72 18.84 -9.05
N LYS A 111 -2.68 17.98 -8.03
CA LYS A 111 -1.48 17.60 -7.29
C LYS A 111 -0.85 16.30 -7.77
N VAL A 112 -1.45 15.64 -8.74
CA VAL A 112 -0.97 14.36 -9.29
C VAL A 112 -0.48 14.56 -10.71
N ARG A 113 0.79 14.25 -10.96
CA ARG A 113 1.41 14.25 -12.28
C ARG A 113 1.23 12.90 -13.00
N GLY A 114 1.19 11.82 -12.22
CA GLY A 114 0.96 10.46 -12.69
C GLY A 114 0.59 9.58 -11.51
N LEU A 115 -0.27 8.59 -11.74
CA LEU A 115 -0.74 7.63 -10.75
C LEU A 115 -0.23 6.24 -11.09
N PHE A 116 0.38 5.57 -10.10
CA PHE A 116 0.89 4.22 -10.22
C PHE A 116 0.20 3.33 -9.17
N LEU A 117 -0.60 2.39 -9.62
CA LEU A 117 -1.33 1.45 -8.79
C LEU A 117 -0.65 0.08 -8.86
N LEU A 118 -0.04 -0.34 -7.75
CA LEU A 118 0.71 -1.59 -7.64
C LEU A 118 -0.09 -2.59 -6.81
N ASP A 119 -0.63 -3.60 -7.45
CA ASP A 119 -1.55 -4.60 -6.88
C ASP A 119 -2.57 -3.98 -5.92
N SER A 120 -3.15 -2.87 -6.38
CA SER A 120 -3.96 -1.95 -5.59
C SER A 120 -5.29 -2.58 -5.20
N THR A 121 -5.71 -2.35 -3.95
CA THR A 121 -7.09 -2.63 -3.55
C THR A 121 -8.07 -1.86 -4.44
N SER A 122 -9.06 -2.57 -4.98
CA SER A 122 -10.11 -2.00 -5.82
C SER A 122 -11.16 -1.26 -4.97
N VAL A 123 -11.78 -0.26 -5.55
CA VAL A 123 -13.00 0.36 -4.96
C VAL A 123 -14.20 -0.60 -4.99
N ASP A 124 -14.11 -1.71 -5.72
CA ASP A 124 -15.10 -2.79 -5.77
C ASP A 124 -14.71 -3.99 -4.91
N LEU A 125 -13.87 -3.78 -3.88
CA LEU A 125 -13.37 -4.82 -2.98
C LEU A 125 -14.48 -5.68 -2.33
N TYR A 126 -15.69 -5.13 -2.15
CA TYR A 126 -16.86 -5.85 -1.64
C TYR A 126 -17.21 -7.12 -2.45
N LYS A 127 -16.71 -7.24 -3.69
CA LYS A 127 -16.89 -8.45 -4.50
C LYS A 127 -16.14 -9.65 -3.91
N LEU A 128 -15.03 -9.41 -3.21
CA LEU A 128 -14.27 -10.45 -2.50
C LEU A 128 -15.07 -11.00 -1.32
N ASP A 129 -15.75 -10.12 -0.56
CA ASP A 129 -16.53 -10.51 0.62
C ASP A 129 -17.79 -11.34 0.26
N ARG A 130 -18.18 -11.33 -1.01
CA ARG A 130 -19.33 -12.08 -1.52
C ARG A 130 -18.97 -13.45 -2.08
N LEU A 131 -17.70 -13.81 -2.10
CA LEU A 131 -17.27 -15.11 -2.58
C LEU A 131 -17.66 -16.20 -1.59
N ASP A 132 -18.05 -17.35 -2.15
CA ASP A 132 -18.28 -18.56 -1.35
C ASP A 132 -16.93 -19.26 -1.12
N LEU A 133 -16.28 -18.87 -0.03
CA LEU A 133 -14.94 -19.33 0.38
C LEU A 133 -15.01 -19.87 1.81
N PRO A 134 -15.63 -21.05 2.05
CA PRO A 134 -15.90 -21.54 3.40
C PRO A 134 -14.68 -21.57 4.32
N TYR A 135 -13.54 -22.08 3.81
CA TYR A 135 -12.30 -22.16 4.58
C TYR A 135 -11.72 -20.78 4.89
N LEU A 136 -11.62 -19.90 3.88
CA LEU A 136 -11.10 -18.55 4.04
C LEU A 136 -12.03 -17.68 4.88
N ASN A 137 -13.35 -17.80 4.70
CA ASN A 137 -14.33 -17.04 5.49
C ASN A 137 -14.27 -17.39 6.97
N GLU A 138 -13.94 -18.63 7.32
CA GLU A 138 -13.75 -19.04 8.71
C GLU A 138 -12.40 -18.61 9.29
N ASN A 139 -11.32 -18.68 8.49
CA ASN A 139 -9.95 -18.58 9.00
C ASN A 139 -9.26 -17.25 8.68
N ASP A 140 -9.66 -16.53 7.63
CA ASP A 140 -8.97 -15.34 7.11
C ASP A 140 -9.92 -14.23 6.63
N SER A 141 -11.17 -14.23 7.08
CA SER A 141 -12.10 -13.13 6.83
C SER A 141 -11.66 -11.87 7.58
N ASP A 142 -12.15 -10.71 7.12
CA ASP A 142 -11.94 -9.42 7.81
C ASP A 142 -12.29 -9.49 9.30
N ALA A 143 -13.40 -10.17 9.63
CA ALA A 143 -13.83 -10.34 11.01
C ALA A 143 -12.85 -11.19 11.81
N ALA A 144 -12.40 -12.33 11.27
CA ALA A 144 -11.40 -13.19 11.91
C ALA A 144 -10.07 -12.45 12.10
N TRP A 145 -9.66 -11.70 11.10
CA TRP A 145 -8.43 -10.91 11.18
C TRP A 145 -8.52 -9.76 12.18
N ILE A 146 -9.65 -9.07 12.27
CA ILE A 146 -9.91 -8.05 13.29
C ILE A 146 -9.82 -8.64 14.71
N GLU A 147 -10.42 -9.82 14.96
CA GLU A 147 -10.31 -10.47 16.29
C GLU A 147 -8.85 -10.82 16.61
N LYS A 148 -8.12 -11.39 15.67
CA LYS A 148 -6.69 -11.67 15.85
C LYS A 148 -5.87 -10.40 16.10
N CYS A 149 -6.16 -9.32 15.38
CA CYS A 149 -5.53 -8.02 15.64
C CYS A 149 -5.86 -7.46 17.02
N LYS A 150 -7.07 -7.69 17.57
CA LYS A 150 -7.42 -7.29 18.95
C LYS A 150 -6.58 -8.03 19.98
N GLU A 151 -6.35 -9.33 19.79
CA GLU A 151 -5.47 -10.11 20.64
C GLU A 151 -4.06 -9.53 20.62
N TYR A 152 -3.49 -9.31 19.44
CA TYR A 152 -2.15 -8.74 19.28
C TYR A 152 -2.03 -7.30 19.83
N ALA A 153 -3.07 -6.50 19.66
CA ALA A 153 -3.10 -5.13 20.16
C ALA A 153 -3.13 -5.02 21.69
N ALA A 154 -3.49 -6.10 22.39
CA ALA A 154 -3.51 -6.18 23.85
C ALA A 154 -2.14 -6.59 24.45
N LEU A 155 -1.24 -7.14 23.65
CA LEU A 155 0.08 -7.61 24.08
C LEU A 155 1.09 -6.47 24.15
N SER A 156 2.15 -6.66 24.92
CA SER A 156 3.36 -5.84 24.86
C SER A 156 4.21 -6.23 23.63
N SER A 157 5.17 -5.38 23.25
CA SER A 157 6.10 -5.70 22.17
C SER A 157 6.96 -6.95 22.44
N ILE A 158 7.23 -7.25 23.73
CA ILE A 158 7.99 -8.45 24.11
C ILE A 158 7.13 -9.69 23.90
N GLU A 159 5.89 -9.67 24.39
CA GLU A 159 4.95 -10.79 24.21
C GLU A 159 4.65 -11.03 22.72
N LEU A 160 4.50 -9.94 21.93
CA LEU A 160 4.37 -10.06 20.47
C LEU A 160 5.59 -10.69 19.82
N LEU A 161 6.80 -10.34 20.25
CA LEU A 161 8.02 -10.94 19.72
C LEU A 161 8.09 -12.44 20.02
N GLU A 162 7.70 -12.85 21.22
CA GLU A 162 7.65 -14.25 21.63
C GLU A 162 6.56 -15.03 20.90
N GLN A 163 5.37 -14.46 20.79
CA GLN A 163 4.21 -15.13 20.17
C GLN A 163 4.30 -15.23 18.66
N LEU A 164 4.70 -14.14 18.00
CA LEU A 164 4.79 -14.10 16.53
C LEU A 164 6.08 -14.70 15.99
N ALA A 165 7.17 -14.62 16.78
CA ALA A 165 8.51 -15.04 16.36
C ALA A 165 8.80 -14.65 14.89
N PRO A 166 8.69 -13.35 14.51
CA PRO A 166 8.61 -12.95 13.12
C PRO A 166 9.86 -13.38 12.35
N VAL A 167 9.63 -14.17 11.29
CA VAL A 167 10.68 -14.65 10.40
C VAL A 167 10.74 -13.74 9.19
N LEU A 168 11.90 -13.16 8.94
CA LEU A 168 12.11 -12.33 7.76
C LEU A 168 12.12 -13.19 6.49
N THR A 169 11.51 -12.70 5.44
CA THR A 169 11.54 -13.31 4.10
C THR A 169 12.97 -13.29 3.53
N GLU A 170 13.22 -14.07 2.49
CA GLU A 170 14.54 -14.11 1.83
C GLU A 170 14.92 -12.74 1.21
N SER A 171 13.95 -11.95 0.78
CA SER A 171 14.16 -10.57 0.32
C SER A 171 14.51 -9.65 1.47
N GLN A 172 13.80 -9.74 2.60
CA GLN A 172 14.05 -8.93 3.79
C GLN A 172 15.41 -9.23 4.43
N LYS A 173 15.87 -10.50 4.43
CA LYS A 173 17.19 -10.90 4.92
C LYS A 173 18.35 -10.28 4.14
N LYS A 174 18.13 -9.86 2.88
CA LYS A 174 19.12 -9.15 2.06
C LYS A 174 19.27 -7.67 2.42
N LEU A 175 18.33 -7.12 3.17
CA LEU A 175 18.38 -5.73 3.63
C LEU A 175 19.48 -5.55 4.70
N PRO A 176 20.01 -4.33 4.89
CA PRO A 176 20.98 -4.05 5.96
C PRO A 176 20.42 -4.49 7.34
N GLN A 177 21.29 -5.01 8.20
CA GLN A 177 20.90 -5.51 9.53
C GLN A 177 20.04 -4.53 10.31
N LYS A 178 20.41 -3.24 10.29
CA LYS A 178 19.63 -2.18 10.93
C LYS A 178 18.21 -2.03 10.38
N THR A 179 18.02 -2.34 9.09
CA THR A 179 16.68 -2.34 8.47
C THR A 179 15.90 -3.59 8.89
N GLN A 180 16.56 -4.74 8.97
CA GLN A 180 15.96 -5.97 9.50
C GLN A 180 15.47 -5.80 10.95
N GLU A 181 16.26 -5.17 11.82
CA GLU A 181 15.87 -4.85 13.19
C GLU A 181 14.64 -3.93 13.25
N LYS A 182 14.55 -2.95 12.33
CA LYS A 182 13.36 -2.09 12.23
C LYS A 182 12.11 -2.84 11.76
N LEU A 183 12.26 -3.82 10.86
CA LEU A 183 11.16 -4.67 10.41
C LEU A 183 10.60 -5.48 11.59
N ILE A 184 11.48 -6.14 12.37
CA ILE A 184 11.06 -6.87 13.56
C ILE A 184 10.34 -5.94 14.53
N ALA A 185 10.93 -4.78 14.84
CA ALA A 185 10.32 -3.80 15.74
C ALA A 185 8.98 -3.22 15.21
N PHE A 186 8.78 -3.18 13.90
CA PHE A 186 7.53 -2.77 13.27
C PHE A 186 6.44 -3.83 13.50
N TYR A 187 6.73 -5.10 13.20
CA TYR A 187 5.78 -6.20 13.35
C TYR A 187 5.45 -6.55 14.80
N THR A 188 6.32 -6.20 15.74
CA THR A 188 6.10 -6.43 17.18
C THR A 188 5.57 -5.19 17.91
N ASN A 189 5.06 -4.20 17.18
CA ASN A 189 4.45 -3.01 17.77
C ASN A 189 2.92 -3.18 17.90
N PRO A 190 2.34 -3.20 19.12
CA PRO A 190 0.88 -3.32 19.30
C PRO A 190 0.06 -2.26 18.57
N SER A 191 0.65 -1.06 18.38
CA SER A 191 0.00 0.04 17.67
C SER A 191 -0.28 -0.29 16.19
N LEU A 192 0.54 -1.14 15.55
CA LEU A 192 0.30 -1.68 14.23
C LEU A 192 -1.10 -2.31 14.15
N TYR A 193 -1.38 -3.25 15.04
CA TYR A 193 -2.63 -4.01 15.06
C TYR A 193 -3.84 -3.15 15.40
N ARG A 194 -3.70 -2.18 16.32
CA ARG A 194 -4.75 -1.17 16.59
C ARG A 194 -5.08 -0.34 15.36
N THR A 195 -4.08 -0.02 14.57
CA THR A 195 -4.25 0.73 13.33
C THR A 195 -4.92 -0.12 12.25
N MET A 196 -4.48 -1.36 12.08
CA MET A 196 -5.05 -2.30 11.11
C MET A 196 -6.52 -2.58 11.37
N ILE A 197 -6.94 -2.80 12.62
CA ILE A 197 -8.35 -2.94 13.00
C ILE A 197 -9.18 -1.80 12.43
N GLN A 198 -8.73 -0.57 12.58
CA GLN A 198 -9.47 0.60 12.11
C GLN A 198 -9.41 0.76 10.58
N GLU A 199 -8.30 0.47 9.92
CA GLU A 199 -8.16 0.53 8.47
C GLU A 199 -9.10 -0.50 7.82
N ILE A 200 -9.12 -1.76 8.30
CA ILE A 200 -10.02 -2.81 7.81
C ILE A 200 -11.49 -2.42 8.07
N SER A 201 -11.83 -2.00 9.28
CA SER A 201 -13.21 -1.63 9.61
C SER A 201 -13.77 -0.44 8.81
N ASN A 202 -12.91 0.25 8.05
CA ASN A 202 -13.32 1.43 7.28
C ASN A 202 -13.15 1.28 5.77
N TRP A 203 -12.36 0.32 5.27
CA TRP A 203 -11.94 0.30 3.87
C TRP A 203 -13.08 0.13 2.87
N GLU A 204 -14.10 -0.67 3.19
CA GLU A 204 -15.30 -0.81 2.35
C GLU A 204 -16.08 0.50 2.22
N LYS A 205 -16.32 1.17 3.36
CA LYS A 205 -16.95 2.49 3.37
C LYS A 205 -16.11 3.55 2.65
N ASP A 206 -14.81 3.49 2.81
CA ASP A 206 -13.87 4.38 2.11
C ASP A 206 -13.92 4.13 0.59
N ALA A 207 -14.01 2.87 0.16
CA ALA A 207 -14.17 2.50 -1.25
C ALA A 207 -15.46 3.09 -1.85
N GLU A 208 -16.58 3.00 -1.14
CA GLU A 208 -17.85 3.61 -1.58
C GLU A 208 -17.74 5.14 -1.68
N ILE A 209 -17.07 5.80 -0.74
CA ILE A 209 -16.81 7.24 -0.83
C ILE A 209 -15.98 7.55 -2.09
N ILE A 210 -14.91 6.80 -2.33
CA ILE A 210 -14.04 7.01 -3.49
C ILE A 210 -14.81 6.82 -4.81
N LYS A 211 -15.69 5.82 -4.89
CA LYS A 211 -16.56 5.60 -6.06
C LYS A 211 -17.45 6.80 -6.34
N SER A 212 -17.99 7.40 -5.31
CA SER A 212 -18.90 8.56 -5.44
C SER A 212 -18.21 9.87 -5.89
N LEU A 213 -16.88 9.94 -5.74
CA LEU A 213 -16.13 11.13 -6.14
C LEU A 213 -15.97 11.20 -7.67
N PRO A 214 -16.14 12.41 -8.25
CA PRO A 214 -15.90 12.59 -9.68
C PRO A 214 -14.43 12.34 -10.00
N PHE A 215 -14.17 11.68 -11.12
CA PHE A 215 -12.83 11.53 -11.65
C PHE A 215 -12.56 12.59 -12.71
N LYS A 216 -11.43 13.30 -12.55
CA LYS A 216 -10.88 14.17 -13.59
C LYS A 216 -9.70 13.44 -14.22
N ASP A 217 -9.86 13.09 -15.47
CA ASP A 217 -8.85 12.43 -16.27
C ASP A 217 -7.69 13.40 -16.63
N ALA A 218 -6.84 13.70 -15.63
CA ALA A 218 -5.86 14.78 -15.70
C ALA A 218 -4.38 14.31 -15.78
N PHE A 219 -4.11 13.02 -15.61
CA PHE A 219 -2.74 12.47 -15.52
C PHE A 219 -2.68 11.04 -16.09
N PRO A 220 -1.50 10.56 -16.54
CA PRO A 220 -1.33 9.16 -16.95
C PRO A 220 -1.43 8.22 -15.75
N VAL A 221 -1.91 7.00 -16.02
CA VAL A 221 -2.09 5.95 -15.01
C VAL A 221 -1.40 4.67 -15.45
N THR A 222 -0.65 4.04 -14.56
CA THR A 222 -0.11 2.69 -14.72
C THR A 222 -0.64 1.81 -13.63
N ILE A 223 -1.15 0.64 -13.99
CA ILE A 223 -1.67 -0.37 -13.09
C ILE A 223 -0.85 -1.64 -13.29
N ILE A 224 -0.33 -2.22 -12.21
CA ILE A 224 0.37 -3.50 -12.25
C ILE A 224 -0.29 -4.44 -11.26
N GLY A 225 -0.80 -5.57 -11.75
CA GLY A 225 -1.32 -6.66 -10.92
C GLY A 225 -0.29 -7.77 -10.73
N ARG A 226 -0.50 -8.57 -9.68
CA ARG A 226 0.28 -9.78 -9.37
C ARG A 226 0.03 -10.92 -10.35
N ASP A 227 0.90 -11.94 -10.33
CA ASP A 227 0.67 -13.18 -11.05
C ASP A 227 -0.30 -14.09 -10.28
N LYS A 228 -1.54 -14.20 -10.77
CA LYS A 228 -2.54 -15.04 -10.10
C LYS A 228 -2.11 -16.49 -9.94
N LYS A 229 -1.35 -17.06 -10.91
CA LYS A 229 -0.88 -18.45 -10.81
C LYS A 229 0.12 -18.63 -9.67
N LYS A 230 1.02 -17.64 -9.50
CA LYS A 230 1.96 -17.63 -8.38
C LYS A 230 1.22 -17.53 -7.06
N CYS A 231 0.21 -16.67 -6.96
CA CYS A 231 -0.57 -16.49 -5.74
C CYS A 231 -1.42 -17.72 -5.42
N ILE A 232 -2.06 -18.34 -6.41
CA ILE A 232 -2.77 -19.63 -6.24
C ILE A 232 -1.81 -20.69 -5.67
N SER A 233 -0.58 -20.82 -6.22
CA SER A 233 0.41 -21.78 -5.71
C SER A 233 0.76 -21.49 -4.25
N ASN A 234 1.03 -20.22 -3.91
CA ASN A 234 1.36 -19.82 -2.55
C ASN A 234 0.21 -20.12 -1.57
N HIS A 235 -1.03 -19.85 -1.95
CA HIS A 235 -2.21 -20.14 -1.14
C HIS A 235 -2.36 -21.65 -0.88
N VAL A 236 -2.23 -22.46 -1.92
CA VAL A 236 -2.32 -23.93 -1.81
C VAL A 236 -1.18 -24.48 -0.93
N GLU A 237 0.05 -23.98 -1.10
CA GLU A 237 1.21 -24.34 -0.26
C GLU A 237 1.00 -23.94 1.22
N SER A 238 0.22 -22.89 1.47
CA SER A 238 -0.16 -22.46 2.82
C SER A 238 -1.37 -23.22 3.39
N GLY A 239 -1.93 -24.20 2.64
CA GLY A 239 -3.02 -25.06 3.10
C GLY A 239 -4.44 -24.58 2.75
N ILE A 240 -4.58 -23.52 1.95
CA ILE A 240 -5.87 -23.07 1.45
C ILE A 240 -6.37 -24.06 0.38
N PRO A 241 -7.66 -24.47 0.40
CA PRO A 241 -8.25 -25.30 -0.65
C PRO A 241 -8.03 -24.66 -2.04
N LYS A 242 -7.69 -25.51 -3.01
CA LYS A 242 -7.30 -25.03 -4.33
C LYS A 242 -8.41 -24.28 -5.05
N ASP A 243 -9.65 -24.74 -4.94
CA ASP A 243 -10.84 -24.12 -5.52
C ASP A 243 -11.12 -22.73 -4.92
N GLU A 244 -10.93 -22.56 -3.62
CA GLU A 244 -11.04 -21.26 -2.97
C GLU A 244 -9.90 -20.32 -3.39
N ALA A 245 -8.65 -20.83 -3.44
CA ALA A 245 -7.51 -20.06 -3.92
C ALA A 245 -7.70 -19.59 -5.37
N GLU A 246 -8.21 -20.48 -6.25
CA GLU A 246 -8.50 -20.15 -7.66
C GLU A 246 -9.60 -19.09 -7.76
N LEU A 247 -10.70 -19.22 -7.01
CA LEU A 247 -11.81 -18.28 -7.04
C LEU A 247 -11.40 -16.89 -6.50
N LEU A 248 -10.67 -16.86 -5.39
CA LEU A 248 -10.12 -15.62 -4.82
C LEU A 248 -9.23 -14.90 -5.82
N GLU A 249 -8.24 -15.60 -6.38
CA GLU A 249 -7.25 -14.99 -7.26
C GLU A 249 -7.82 -14.62 -8.65
N GLU A 250 -8.80 -15.37 -9.15
CA GLU A 250 -9.53 -14.97 -10.36
C GLU A 250 -10.30 -13.68 -10.14
N THR A 251 -10.99 -13.56 -9.00
CA THR A 251 -11.74 -12.35 -8.64
C THR A 251 -10.81 -11.15 -8.43
N TRP A 252 -9.69 -11.34 -7.71
CA TRP A 252 -8.69 -10.29 -7.55
C TRP A 252 -8.13 -9.81 -8.90
N HIS A 253 -7.76 -10.75 -9.76
CA HIS A 253 -7.24 -10.46 -11.10
C HIS A 253 -8.26 -9.66 -11.91
N GLN A 254 -9.55 -10.05 -11.87
CA GLN A 254 -10.62 -9.32 -12.54
C GLN A 254 -10.80 -7.90 -11.96
N LEU A 255 -10.70 -7.73 -10.64
CA LEU A 255 -10.75 -6.41 -10.00
C LEU A 255 -9.60 -5.51 -10.44
N ILE A 256 -8.40 -6.06 -10.66
CA ILE A 256 -7.26 -5.29 -11.21
C ILE A 256 -7.55 -4.85 -12.65
N ILE A 257 -8.14 -5.72 -13.48
CA ILE A 257 -8.55 -5.36 -14.85
C ILE A 257 -9.60 -4.25 -14.81
N GLU A 258 -10.63 -4.40 -14.00
CA GLU A 258 -11.73 -3.42 -13.89
C GLU A 258 -11.25 -2.05 -13.39
N GLN A 259 -10.15 -1.97 -12.64
CA GLN A 259 -9.56 -0.68 -12.27
C GLN A 259 -9.15 0.13 -13.51
N GLN A 260 -8.78 -0.52 -14.62
CA GLN A 260 -8.44 0.18 -15.87
C GLN A 260 -9.63 0.98 -16.41
N ASP A 261 -10.85 0.48 -16.25
CA ASP A 261 -12.06 1.10 -16.77
C ASP A 261 -12.39 2.44 -16.08
N HIS A 262 -11.78 2.69 -14.91
CA HIS A 262 -11.92 3.97 -14.21
C HIS A 262 -11.06 5.09 -14.80
N TYR A 263 -10.15 4.76 -15.75
CA TYR A 263 -9.20 5.71 -16.32
C TYR A 263 -9.19 5.60 -17.86
N ARG A 264 -9.15 6.71 -18.57
CA ARG A 264 -9.29 6.73 -20.04
C ARG A 264 -8.22 5.91 -20.76
N ASP A 265 -6.96 6.05 -20.37
CA ASP A 265 -5.80 5.49 -21.08
C ASP A 265 -4.82 4.86 -20.10
N ALA A 266 -5.32 4.07 -19.12
CA ALA A 266 -4.44 3.40 -18.17
C ALA A 266 -3.63 2.28 -18.84
N LYS A 267 -2.33 2.27 -18.61
CA LYS A 267 -1.46 1.13 -18.95
C LYS A 267 -1.69 0.04 -17.89
N LEU A 268 -2.08 -1.15 -18.32
CA LEU A 268 -2.26 -2.33 -17.47
C LEU A 268 -1.20 -3.38 -17.78
N LEU A 269 -0.59 -3.93 -16.74
CA LEU A 269 0.40 -5.01 -16.78
C LEU A 269 0.14 -6.03 -15.69
N PHE A 270 0.65 -7.25 -15.87
CA PHE A 270 0.74 -8.27 -14.82
C PHE A 270 2.20 -8.68 -14.64
N ALA A 271 2.69 -8.63 -13.39
CA ALA A 271 4.05 -8.97 -13.03
C ALA A 271 4.18 -10.49 -12.92
N LEU A 272 4.69 -11.15 -13.99
CA LEU A 272 4.88 -12.59 -14.00
C LEU A 272 5.78 -13.05 -12.85
N HIS A 273 5.39 -14.14 -12.20
CA HIS A 273 6.08 -14.75 -11.04
C HIS A 273 6.09 -13.87 -9.77
N ALA A 274 5.42 -12.71 -9.75
CA ALA A 274 5.31 -11.89 -8.56
C ALA A 274 4.08 -12.25 -7.73
N SER A 275 4.24 -12.20 -6.42
CA SER A 275 3.17 -12.23 -5.42
C SER A 275 2.58 -10.83 -5.20
N HIS A 276 1.80 -10.65 -4.13
CA HIS A 276 1.25 -9.36 -3.75
C HIS A 276 2.31 -8.26 -3.58
N ASP A 277 3.48 -8.62 -3.06
CA ASP A 277 4.58 -7.68 -2.85
C ASP A 277 5.47 -7.53 -4.09
N ILE A 278 4.86 -7.13 -5.23
CA ILE A 278 5.51 -6.99 -6.53
C ILE A 278 6.79 -6.14 -6.44
N TYR A 279 6.80 -5.11 -5.56
CA TYR A 279 7.97 -4.24 -5.34
C TYR A 279 9.18 -5.01 -4.79
N SER A 280 8.94 -6.11 -4.10
CA SER A 280 9.97 -7.01 -3.56
C SER A 280 10.37 -8.09 -4.56
N ASP A 281 9.40 -8.68 -5.26
CA ASP A 281 9.60 -9.79 -6.19
C ASP A 281 10.16 -9.35 -7.54
N GLN A 282 9.71 -8.18 -8.03
CA GLN A 282 10.07 -7.63 -9.35
C GLN A 282 10.50 -6.16 -9.28
N PRO A 283 11.48 -5.79 -8.43
CA PRO A 283 11.85 -4.40 -8.19
C PRO A 283 12.32 -3.67 -9.46
N GLN A 284 12.95 -4.39 -10.40
CA GLN A 284 13.40 -3.82 -11.65
C GLN A 284 12.23 -3.46 -12.57
N LEU A 285 11.21 -4.33 -12.66
CA LEU A 285 9.98 -4.04 -13.40
C LEU A 285 9.30 -2.79 -12.85
N VAL A 286 9.08 -2.75 -11.52
CA VAL A 286 8.43 -1.62 -10.85
C VAL A 286 9.21 -0.32 -11.08
N THR A 287 10.53 -0.35 -10.93
CA THR A 287 11.39 0.83 -11.15
C THR A 287 11.33 1.34 -12.58
N ASN A 288 11.36 0.43 -13.58
CA ASN A 288 11.30 0.78 -14.99
C ASN A 288 9.96 1.41 -15.35
N GLU A 289 8.85 0.83 -14.89
CA GLU A 289 7.50 1.31 -15.15
C GLU A 289 7.24 2.68 -14.48
N ILE A 290 7.77 2.90 -13.28
CA ILE A 290 7.73 4.22 -12.63
C ILE A 290 8.49 5.26 -13.47
N LYS A 291 9.69 4.93 -13.96
CA LYS A 291 10.47 5.82 -14.83
C LYS A 291 9.74 6.11 -16.13
N GLU A 292 9.10 5.10 -16.73
CA GLU A 292 8.29 5.29 -17.94
C GLU A 292 7.11 6.23 -17.67
N LEU A 293 6.35 6.03 -16.58
CA LEU A 293 5.25 6.91 -16.20
C LEU A 293 5.70 8.37 -16.02
N ILE A 294 6.87 8.60 -15.41
CA ILE A 294 7.43 9.95 -15.23
C ILE A 294 7.66 10.65 -16.57
N HIS A 295 8.09 9.91 -17.60
CA HIS A 295 8.42 10.45 -18.92
C HIS A 295 7.22 10.54 -19.86
N GLN A 296 6.10 9.90 -19.52
CA GLN A 296 4.87 10.02 -20.29
C GLN A 296 4.37 11.48 -20.26
N ARG A 297 4.34 12.12 -21.44
CA ARG A 297 3.64 13.39 -21.63
C ARG A 297 2.28 13.08 -22.22
N ARG A 298 1.20 13.54 -21.60
CA ARG A 298 -0.07 13.57 -22.31
C ARG A 298 0.10 14.50 -23.52
N SER A 299 -0.15 13.97 -24.70
CA SER A 299 -0.44 14.77 -25.88
C SER A 299 -1.83 15.38 -25.65
N TYR A 300 -1.89 16.67 -25.35
CA TYR A 300 -3.11 17.44 -25.28
C TYR A 300 -3.70 17.61 -26.66
#